data_71695a746526158b4a3a0ca37611c873
#
_entry.id   71695a746526158b4a3a0ca37611c873
#
_cell.length_a   1.000
_cell.length_b   1.000
_cell.length_c   1.000
_cell.angle_alpha   90.00
_cell.angle_beta   90.00
_cell.angle_gamma   90.00
#
_symmetry.space_group_name_H-M   'P 1'
#
loop_
_entity.id
_entity.type
_entity.pdbx_description
1 polymer ?
#
loop_
_entity_poly.entity_id
_entity_poly.type
_entity_poly.pdbx_seq_one_letter_code
_entity_poly.pdbx_strand_id
1 'polypeptide(L)'
;MTIALTEKFIGFVDIMGFKSLMAGADTGNGMSHSELFNLLKLLGSDADRAERIKYGSKICPHAPFLQRDVDFHITQQFDCAVVSAELSPAGAINVLSHCWGACFALLSKGLMCRGYIKRGLAYHTEKVVFGPGHVDVVEKEKQVSFFKSDSDRSGTPFIEVDKDVVDYIATQPDACVKEMAGRMMRTESGLTAIFPVKRLNHSFMIGGFGMPKFNPEKEKTSLNNVRGWIRQMKLDVQKYIDLNNESAVTKGGHYIGMLDQQLLACDETERAIDALSRPFPSR
;
A
#
# COMPACT_ATOMS: atom_id res chain seq x y z
N MET A 1 -3.11 -37.35 -3.55
CA MET A 1 -3.67 -36.04 -3.86
C MET A 1 -2.62 -35.27 -4.66
N THR A 2 -2.87 -34.94 -5.90
CA THR A 2 -1.89 -34.21 -6.74
C THR A 2 -2.11 -32.72 -6.52
N ILE A 3 -1.07 -32.02 -6.06
CA ILE A 3 -1.10 -30.56 -5.91
C ILE A 3 -0.84 -29.93 -7.29
N ALA A 4 -1.77 -29.14 -7.80
CA ALA A 4 -1.59 -28.37 -9.03
C ALA A 4 -1.13 -26.95 -8.69
N LEU A 5 0.04 -26.54 -9.18
CA LEU A 5 0.49 -25.17 -9.13
C LEU A 5 -0.16 -24.39 -10.26
N THR A 6 -0.69 -23.22 -9.97
CA THR A 6 -1.27 -22.31 -10.95
C THR A 6 -0.52 -20.99 -10.95
N GLU A 7 -0.48 -20.29 -12.08
CA GLU A 7 0.05 -18.94 -12.13
C GLU A 7 -0.87 -17.98 -11.36
N LYS A 8 -0.28 -17.20 -10.48
CA LYS A 8 -0.98 -16.24 -9.62
C LYS A 8 -0.20 -14.92 -9.54
N PHE A 9 -0.89 -13.85 -9.18
CA PHE A 9 -0.25 -12.71 -8.55
C PHE A 9 -0.02 -13.06 -7.09
N ILE A 10 1.20 -12.82 -6.60
CA ILE A 10 1.61 -13.16 -5.24
C ILE A 10 2.24 -11.91 -4.63
N GLY A 11 1.75 -11.50 -3.47
CA GLY A 11 2.32 -10.44 -2.65
C GLY A 11 2.82 -10.99 -1.33
N PHE A 12 3.96 -10.50 -0.87
CA PHE A 12 4.51 -10.74 0.44
C PHE A 12 4.67 -9.41 1.16
N VAL A 13 4.22 -9.31 2.40
CA VAL A 13 4.32 -8.10 3.24
C VAL A 13 4.83 -8.49 4.61
N ASP A 14 5.90 -7.84 5.06
CA ASP A 14 6.58 -8.06 6.33
C ASP A 14 6.64 -6.78 7.16
N ILE A 15 6.39 -6.88 8.48
CA ILE A 15 6.48 -5.73 9.40
C ILE A 15 7.94 -5.52 9.79
N MET A 16 8.50 -4.39 9.41
CA MET A 16 9.89 -4.09 9.73
C MET A 16 10.11 -3.84 11.21
N GLY A 17 11.18 -4.47 11.75
CA GLY A 17 11.57 -4.27 13.15
C GLY A 17 10.68 -4.98 14.17
N PHE A 18 9.79 -5.88 13.76
CA PHE A 18 8.86 -6.57 14.65
C PHE A 18 9.55 -7.28 15.82
N LYS A 19 10.72 -7.88 15.59
CA LYS A 19 11.54 -8.48 16.66
C LYS A 19 11.91 -7.47 17.75
N SER A 20 12.25 -6.24 17.38
CA SER A 20 12.58 -5.18 18.34
C SER A 20 11.33 -4.70 19.10
N LEU A 21 10.18 -4.64 18.42
CA LEU A 21 8.90 -4.33 19.07
C LEU A 21 8.52 -5.38 20.09
N MET A 22 8.70 -6.67 19.79
CA MET A 22 8.48 -7.78 20.74
C MET A 22 9.41 -7.67 21.94
N ALA A 23 10.70 -7.45 21.73
CA ALA A 23 11.65 -7.26 22.84
C ALA A 23 11.30 -6.04 23.72
N GLY A 24 10.79 -4.97 23.12
CA GLY A 24 10.27 -3.81 23.85
C GLY A 24 9.06 -4.17 24.71
N ALA A 25 8.13 -4.96 24.19
CA ALA A 25 6.96 -5.45 24.93
C ALA A 25 7.35 -6.30 26.13
N ASP A 26 8.32 -7.20 25.97
CA ASP A 26 8.84 -8.07 27.05
C ASP A 26 9.45 -7.27 28.20
N THR A 27 10.03 -6.11 27.91
CA THR A 27 10.66 -5.23 28.91
C THR A 27 9.73 -4.11 29.40
N GLY A 28 8.50 -4.05 28.91
CA GLY A 28 7.56 -2.97 29.23
C GLY A 28 7.88 -1.61 28.59
N ASN A 29 8.81 -1.62 27.60
CA ASN A 29 9.23 -0.43 26.87
C ASN A 29 8.60 -0.43 25.47
N GLY A 30 7.52 0.33 25.27
CA GLY A 30 6.87 0.44 23.97
C GLY A 30 5.46 -0.15 23.93
N MET A 31 5.12 -0.80 22.83
CA MET A 31 3.80 -1.44 22.66
C MET A 31 3.66 -2.68 23.55
N SER A 32 2.47 -2.89 24.08
CA SER A 32 2.13 -4.13 24.78
C SER A 32 1.96 -5.30 23.79
N HIS A 33 2.03 -6.55 24.31
CA HIS A 33 1.76 -7.74 23.49
C HIS A 33 0.36 -7.70 22.85
N SER A 34 -0.64 -7.15 23.54
CA SER A 34 -1.99 -7.01 23.01
C SER A 34 -2.05 -6.02 21.84
N GLU A 35 -1.30 -4.92 21.90
CA GLU A 35 -1.18 -3.97 20.79
C GLU A 35 -0.46 -4.60 19.60
N LEU A 36 0.66 -5.31 19.85
CA LEU A 36 1.38 -6.04 18.80
C LEU A 36 0.50 -7.11 18.12
N PHE A 37 -0.27 -7.86 18.91
CA PHE A 37 -1.23 -8.82 18.35
C PHE A 37 -2.28 -8.15 17.46
N ASN A 38 -2.77 -6.96 17.85
CA ASN A 38 -3.71 -6.21 17.03
C ASN A 38 -3.06 -5.64 15.76
N LEU A 39 -1.76 -5.33 15.77
CA LEU A 39 -1.03 -4.94 14.56
C LEU A 39 -0.95 -6.08 13.54
N LEU A 40 -0.72 -7.31 14.00
CA LEU A 40 -0.68 -8.47 13.11
C LEU A 40 -1.97 -8.64 12.32
N LYS A 41 -3.12 -8.29 12.91
CA LYS A 41 -4.42 -8.31 12.21
C LYS A 41 -4.50 -7.35 11.04
N LEU A 42 -3.66 -6.30 11.01
CA LEU A 42 -3.61 -5.35 9.89
C LEU A 42 -2.98 -5.94 8.63
N LEU A 43 -2.22 -7.03 8.75
CA LEU A 43 -1.64 -7.74 7.61
C LEU A 43 -2.66 -8.56 6.82
N GLY A 44 -3.79 -8.84 7.39
CA GLY A 44 -4.88 -9.58 6.77
C GLY A 44 -5.57 -10.46 7.79
N SER A 45 -6.76 -10.05 8.20
CA SER A 45 -7.63 -10.85 9.07
C SER A 45 -8.60 -11.67 8.22
N ASP A 46 -9.16 -12.72 8.81
CA ASP A 46 -10.28 -13.47 8.21
C ASP A 46 -11.46 -12.56 7.88
N ALA A 47 -11.62 -11.41 8.59
CA ALA A 47 -12.63 -10.41 8.33
C ALA A 47 -12.42 -9.69 6.98
N ASP A 48 -11.17 -9.37 6.60
CA ASP A 48 -10.86 -8.76 5.30
C ASP A 48 -11.21 -9.72 4.16
N ARG A 49 -10.95 -10.99 4.35
CA ARG A 49 -11.31 -12.04 3.41
C ARG A 49 -12.83 -12.18 3.28
N ALA A 50 -13.55 -12.23 4.39
CA ALA A 50 -14.99 -12.32 4.41
C ALA A 50 -15.63 -11.08 3.74
N GLU A 51 -15.10 -9.88 3.97
CA GLU A 51 -15.56 -8.65 3.32
C GLU A 51 -15.32 -8.71 1.81
N ARG A 52 -14.14 -9.16 1.34
CA ARG A 52 -13.84 -9.29 -0.09
C ARG A 52 -14.72 -10.30 -0.80
N ILE A 53 -14.96 -11.45 -0.16
CA ILE A 53 -15.88 -12.46 -0.68
C ILE A 53 -17.31 -11.90 -0.78
N LYS A 54 -17.77 -11.20 0.26
CA LYS A 54 -19.13 -10.67 0.35
C LYS A 54 -19.42 -9.52 -0.62
N TYR A 55 -18.47 -8.60 -0.78
CA TYR A 55 -18.68 -7.37 -1.57
C TYR A 55 -17.96 -7.38 -2.91
N GLY A 56 -17.25 -8.45 -3.22
CA GLY A 56 -16.34 -8.51 -4.35
C GLY A 56 -15.13 -7.60 -4.14
N SER A 57 -14.28 -7.53 -5.16
CA SER A 57 -13.18 -6.58 -5.15
C SER A 57 -13.74 -5.15 -5.16
N LYS A 58 -13.23 -4.26 -4.31
CA LYS A 58 -13.56 -2.82 -4.29
C LYS A 58 -13.04 -2.09 -5.55
N ILE A 59 -13.20 -2.71 -6.69
CA ILE A 59 -12.77 -2.25 -7.99
C ILE A 59 -13.92 -1.45 -8.59
N CYS A 60 -13.60 -0.50 -9.45
CA CYS A 60 -14.57 0.36 -10.10
C CYS A 60 -15.78 -0.45 -10.63
N PRO A 61 -17.00 -0.24 -10.12
CA PRO A 61 -18.18 -1.03 -10.52
C PRO A 61 -18.58 -0.84 -11.98
N HIS A 62 -17.96 0.11 -12.67
CA HIS A 62 -18.19 0.42 -14.08
C HIS A 62 -17.17 -0.25 -15.02
N ALA A 63 -16.16 -0.94 -14.48
CA ALA A 63 -15.20 -1.64 -15.32
C ALA A 63 -15.81 -2.96 -15.83
N PRO A 64 -16.01 -3.12 -17.17
CA PRO A 64 -16.81 -4.22 -17.73
C PRO A 64 -16.15 -5.59 -17.58
N PHE A 65 -14.86 -5.65 -17.20
CA PHE A 65 -14.05 -6.87 -17.14
C PHE A 65 -13.72 -7.29 -15.69
N LEU A 66 -14.36 -6.70 -14.69
CA LEU A 66 -14.04 -7.00 -13.32
C LEU A 66 -14.87 -8.18 -12.81
N GLN A 67 -14.16 -9.26 -12.63
CA GLN A 67 -14.68 -10.47 -12.04
C GLN A 67 -14.97 -10.25 -10.55
N ARG A 68 -16.11 -10.76 -10.06
CA ARG A 68 -16.51 -10.61 -8.66
C ARG A 68 -16.01 -11.75 -7.78
N ASP A 69 -15.93 -12.95 -8.34
CA ASP A 69 -15.49 -14.16 -7.63
C ASP A 69 -14.02 -14.45 -7.96
N VAL A 70 -13.13 -13.70 -7.31
CA VAL A 70 -11.68 -13.86 -7.50
C VAL A 70 -11.16 -14.94 -6.55
N ASP A 71 -10.35 -15.86 -7.08
CA ASP A 71 -9.57 -16.80 -6.28
C ASP A 71 -8.48 -16.03 -5.50
N PHE A 72 -8.89 -15.46 -4.37
CA PHE A 72 -8.08 -14.61 -3.51
C PHE A 72 -7.84 -15.26 -2.15
N HIS A 73 -6.57 -15.42 -1.79
CA HIS A 73 -6.16 -16.04 -0.52
C HIS A 73 -5.17 -15.15 0.23
N ILE A 74 -5.28 -15.18 1.57
CA ILE A 74 -4.33 -14.56 2.49
C ILE A 74 -3.91 -15.62 3.49
N THR A 75 -2.61 -15.78 3.69
CA THR A 75 -2.06 -16.57 4.81
C THR A 75 -1.12 -15.68 5.60
N GLN A 76 -1.44 -15.48 6.87
CA GLN A 76 -0.59 -14.77 7.80
C GLN A 76 0.36 -15.76 8.49
N GLN A 77 1.63 -15.42 8.56
CA GLN A 77 2.68 -16.20 9.23
C GLN A 77 3.53 -15.24 10.07
N PHE A 78 3.43 -15.33 11.40
CA PHE A 78 4.13 -14.42 12.32
C PHE A 78 3.86 -12.94 12.00
N ASP A 79 4.90 -12.18 11.72
CA ASP A 79 4.90 -10.76 11.39
C ASP A 79 4.80 -10.46 9.88
N CYS A 80 4.51 -11.48 9.08
CA CYS A 80 4.34 -11.32 7.65
C CYS A 80 3.00 -11.94 7.14
N ALA A 81 2.60 -11.53 5.96
CA ALA A 81 1.48 -12.11 5.24
C ALA A 81 1.83 -12.37 3.77
N VAL A 82 1.33 -13.50 3.28
CA VAL A 82 1.31 -13.82 1.86
C VAL A 82 -0.10 -13.66 1.34
N VAL A 83 -0.26 -12.91 0.28
CA VAL A 83 -1.51 -12.74 -0.44
C VAL A 83 -1.37 -13.25 -1.86
N SER A 84 -2.37 -13.92 -2.39
CA SER A 84 -2.37 -14.27 -3.81
C SER A 84 -3.74 -14.19 -4.44
N ALA A 85 -3.75 -13.98 -5.74
CA ALA A 85 -4.95 -14.05 -6.56
C ALA A 85 -4.63 -14.66 -7.93
N GLU A 86 -5.67 -15.13 -8.60
CA GLU A 86 -5.58 -15.62 -9.97
C GLU A 86 -5.09 -14.55 -10.96
N LEU A 87 -4.59 -14.98 -12.12
CA LEU A 87 -4.20 -14.06 -13.20
C LEU A 87 -5.42 -13.47 -13.89
N SER A 88 -5.98 -12.43 -13.28
CA SER A 88 -7.04 -11.61 -13.85
C SER A 88 -6.80 -10.14 -13.51
N PRO A 89 -7.39 -9.18 -14.24
CA PRO A 89 -7.33 -7.76 -13.86
C PRO A 89 -7.82 -7.54 -12.42
N ALA A 90 -8.88 -8.23 -12.03
CA ALA A 90 -9.41 -8.21 -10.67
C ALA A 90 -8.42 -8.78 -9.66
N GLY A 91 -7.75 -9.90 -9.99
CA GLY A 91 -6.71 -10.50 -9.14
C GLY A 91 -5.55 -9.56 -8.89
N ALA A 92 -5.02 -8.93 -9.95
CA ALA A 92 -3.94 -7.94 -9.83
C ALA A 92 -4.32 -6.80 -8.87
N ILE A 93 -5.48 -6.18 -9.10
CA ILE A 93 -5.95 -5.06 -8.27
C ILE A 93 -6.23 -5.51 -6.82
N ASN A 94 -6.73 -6.72 -6.59
CA ASN A 94 -6.97 -7.21 -5.23
C ASN A 94 -5.66 -7.38 -4.46
N VAL A 95 -4.62 -7.97 -5.07
CA VAL A 95 -3.30 -8.11 -4.44
C VAL A 95 -2.69 -6.74 -4.15
N LEU A 96 -2.69 -5.82 -5.14
CA LEU A 96 -2.20 -4.45 -4.94
C LEU A 96 -2.98 -3.72 -3.84
N SER A 97 -4.30 -3.81 -3.84
CA SER A 97 -5.17 -3.14 -2.86
C SER A 97 -4.98 -3.68 -1.44
N HIS A 98 -4.76 -5.00 -1.30
CA HIS A 98 -4.45 -5.60 -0.01
C HIS A 98 -3.10 -5.10 0.52
N CYS A 99 -2.05 -5.20 -0.29
CA CYS A 99 -0.71 -4.74 0.09
C CYS A 99 -0.70 -3.22 0.40
N TRP A 100 -1.43 -2.42 -0.39
CA TRP A 100 -1.60 -1.00 -0.12
C TRP A 100 -2.32 -0.77 1.22
N GLY A 101 -3.42 -1.50 1.48
CA GLY A 101 -4.20 -1.40 2.71
C GLY A 101 -3.38 -1.76 3.95
N ALA A 102 -2.62 -2.86 3.91
CA ALA A 102 -1.72 -3.28 4.97
C ALA A 102 -0.63 -2.22 5.23
N CYS A 103 0.03 -1.75 4.18
CA CYS A 103 1.06 -0.73 4.26
C CYS A 103 0.51 0.57 4.87
N PHE A 104 -0.65 1.05 4.42
CA PHE A 104 -1.29 2.26 4.94
C PHE A 104 -1.73 2.10 6.41
N ALA A 105 -2.31 0.96 6.76
CA ALA A 105 -2.75 0.67 8.13
C ALA A 105 -1.56 0.61 9.10
N LEU A 106 -0.46 -0.02 8.71
CA LEU A 106 0.78 -0.05 9.51
C LEU A 106 1.38 1.35 9.64
N LEU A 107 1.47 2.11 8.54
CA LEU A 107 1.97 3.48 8.53
C LEU A 107 1.13 4.39 9.46
N SER A 108 -0.19 4.21 9.51
CA SER A 108 -1.08 4.94 10.43
C SER A 108 -0.81 4.64 11.91
N LYS A 109 -0.01 3.62 12.21
CA LYS A 109 0.49 3.27 13.55
C LYS A 109 1.98 3.57 13.74
N GLY A 110 2.60 4.27 12.79
CA GLY A 110 4.01 4.61 12.81
C GLY A 110 4.95 3.46 12.42
N LEU A 111 4.41 2.40 11.85
CA LEU A 111 5.20 1.22 11.48
C LEU A 111 5.48 1.19 9.98
N MET A 112 6.65 0.69 9.66
CA MET A 112 7.07 0.45 8.29
C MET A 112 6.87 -1.01 7.93
N CYS A 113 6.61 -1.27 6.65
CA CYS A 113 6.62 -2.62 6.12
C CYS A 113 7.50 -2.70 4.88
N ARG A 114 7.89 -3.92 4.55
CA ARG A 114 8.63 -4.25 3.35
C ARG A 114 7.97 -5.43 2.67
N GLY A 115 8.11 -5.55 1.36
CA GLY A 115 7.48 -6.64 0.63
C GLY A 115 7.82 -6.66 -0.84
N TYR A 116 7.25 -7.64 -1.53
CA TYR A 116 7.41 -7.79 -2.97
C TYR A 116 6.13 -8.35 -3.58
N ILE A 117 5.79 -7.91 -4.78
CA ILE A 117 4.63 -8.40 -5.54
C ILE A 117 5.11 -8.86 -6.92
N LYS A 118 4.81 -10.11 -7.30
CA LYS A 118 5.15 -10.66 -8.62
C LYS A 118 4.12 -11.67 -9.14
N ARG A 119 4.30 -12.11 -10.39
CA ARG A 119 3.64 -13.30 -10.94
C ARG A 119 4.48 -14.53 -10.68
N GLY A 120 3.83 -15.66 -10.45
CA GLY A 120 4.54 -16.94 -10.31
C GLY A 120 3.62 -18.11 -10.06
N LEU A 121 4.18 -19.32 -10.17
CA LEU A 121 3.47 -20.54 -9.87
C LEU A 121 3.35 -20.74 -8.37
N ALA A 122 2.11 -20.89 -7.87
CA ALA A 122 1.83 -21.20 -6.49
C ALA A 122 0.55 -22.03 -6.34
N TYR A 123 0.53 -22.81 -5.26
CA TYR A 123 -0.67 -23.36 -4.65
C TYR A 123 -0.93 -22.56 -3.38
N HIS A 124 -2.10 -21.95 -3.27
CA HIS A 124 -2.44 -21.17 -2.10
C HIS A 124 -3.89 -21.44 -1.69
N THR A 125 -4.06 -21.81 -0.44
CA THR A 125 -5.35 -22.05 0.21
C THR A 125 -5.39 -21.28 1.53
N GLU A 126 -6.46 -21.38 2.27
CA GLU A 126 -6.59 -20.76 3.60
C GLU A 126 -5.49 -21.16 4.60
N LYS A 127 -4.89 -22.32 4.43
CA LYS A 127 -3.96 -22.90 5.41
C LYS A 127 -2.53 -23.00 4.93
N VAL A 128 -2.31 -23.04 3.63
CA VAL A 128 -1.01 -23.35 3.04
C VAL A 128 -0.75 -22.49 1.82
N VAL A 129 0.44 -21.90 1.79
CA VAL A 129 1.02 -21.33 0.58
C VAL A 129 2.28 -22.10 0.22
N PHE A 130 2.41 -22.49 -1.05
CA PHE A 130 3.50 -23.32 -1.53
C PHE A 130 3.75 -23.09 -3.02
N GLY A 131 5.02 -23.10 -3.40
CA GLY A 131 5.44 -23.03 -4.82
C GLY A 131 6.61 -22.06 -5.06
N PRO A 132 7.24 -22.13 -6.25
CA PRO A 132 8.38 -21.30 -6.57
C PRO A 132 8.07 -19.80 -6.51
N GLY A 133 6.87 -19.38 -6.94
CA GLY A 133 6.47 -17.97 -6.85
C GLY A 133 6.44 -17.43 -5.42
N HIS A 134 6.08 -18.26 -4.44
CA HIS A 134 6.13 -17.88 -3.03
C HIS A 134 7.59 -17.75 -2.54
N VAL A 135 8.46 -18.69 -2.89
CA VAL A 135 9.89 -18.60 -2.54
C VAL A 135 10.51 -17.33 -3.11
N ASP A 136 10.23 -17.04 -4.38
CA ASP A 136 10.76 -15.88 -5.07
C ASP A 136 10.35 -14.55 -4.40
N VAL A 137 9.09 -14.38 -3.98
CA VAL A 137 8.67 -13.12 -3.34
C VAL A 137 9.35 -12.89 -2.00
N VAL A 138 9.60 -13.97 -1.23
CA VAL A 138 10.31 -13.91 0.06
C VAL A 138 11.79 -13.56 -0.15
N GLU A 139 12.43 -14.08 -1.20
CA GLU A 139 13.81 -13.76 -1.52
C GLU A 139 13.95 -12.34 -2.06
N LYS A 140 13.05 -11.90 -2.93
CA LYS A 140 13.03 -10.56 -3.52
C LYS A 140 12.71 -9.48 -2.49
N GLU A 141 11.89 -9.75 -1.49
CA GLU A 141 11.61 -8.82 -0.40
C GLU A 141 12.92 -8.31 0.23
N LYS A 142 13.92 -9.16 0.45
CA LYS A 142 15.21 -8.78 1.04
C LYS A 142 16.03 -7.85 0.15
N GLN A 143 15.73 -7.80 -1.14
CA GLN A 143 16.47 -7.08 -2.18
C GLN A 143 15.73 -5.82 -2.67
N VAL A 144 14.60 -5.46 -2.07
CA VAL A 144 13.83 -4.26 -2.44
C VAL A 144 14.73 -3.05 -2.54
N SER A 145 14.66 -2.35 -3.67
CA SER A 145 15.58 -1.27 -4.02
C SER A 145 14.89 0.04 -4.41
N PHE A 146 13.57 0.11 -4.31
CA PHE A 146 12.84 1.35 -4.54
C PHE A 146 13.33 2.47 -3.60
N PHE A 147 13.74 3.61 -4.14
CA PHE A 147 14.40 4.71 -3.43
C PHE A 147 15.72 4.37 -2.73
N LYS A 148 16.40 3.29 -3.12
CA LYS A 148 17.67 2.91 -2.51
C LYS A 148 18.71 4.00 -2.71
N SER A 149 19.39 4.35 -1.62
CA SER A 149 20.51 5.26 -1.56
C SER A 149 21.81 4.54 -1.15
N ASP A 150 22.95 5.19 -1.26
CA ASP A 150 24.24 4.59 -0.86
C ASP A 150 24.32 4.27 0.64
N SER A 151 23.48 4.91 1.46
CA SER A 151 23.37 4.64 2.89
C SER A 151 22.56 3.38 3.22
N ASP A 152 21.83 2.80 2.25
CA ASP A 152 21.02 1.60 2.47
C ASP A 152 21.88 0.33 2.35
N ARG A 153 22.23 -0.26 3.48
CA ARG A 153 22.98 -1.53 3.56
C ARG A 153 22.14 -2.75 3.22
N SER A 154 20.82 -2.63 3.26
CA SER A 154 19.85 -3.71 2.98
C SER A 154 18.68 -3.16 2.17
N GLY A 155 17.68 -3.99 1.89
CA GLY A 155 16.48 -3.55 1.17
C GLY A 155 15.75 -2.38 1.85
N THR A 156 15.18 -1.50 1.04
CA THR A 156 14.41 -0.33 1.48
C THR A 156 13.02 -0.71 2.01
N PRO A 157 12.38 0.13 2.84
CA PRO A 157 11.11 -0.20 3.49
C PRO A 157 9.90 0.06 2.58
N PHE A 158 9.88 -0.56 1.41
CA PHE A 158 8.75 -0.45 0.47
C PHE A 158 8.27 -1.83 0.03
N ILE A 159 7.05 -1.89 -0.49
CA ILE A 159 6.53 -3.07 -1.18
C ILE A 159 6.75 -2.84 -2.68
N GLU A 160 7.79 -3.46 -3.22
CA GLU A 160 8.15 -3.33 -4.63
C GLU A 160 7.25 -4.21 -5.50
N VAL A 161 6.92 -3.72 -6.69
CA VAL A 161 6.05 -4.41 -7.65
C VAL A 161 6.90 -4.81 -8.85
N ASP A 162 6.98 -6.10 -9.11
CA ASP A 162 7.75 -6.64 -10.23
C ASP A 162 7.26 -6.09 -11.57
N LYS A 163 8.20 -5.94 -12.48
CA LYS A 163 7.92 -5.43 -13.83
C LYS A 163 6.86 -6.24 -14.56
N ASP A 164 6.80 -7.55 -14.37
CA ASP A 164 5.81 -8.42 -15.02
C ASP A 164 4.38 -8.10 -14.58
N VAL A 165 4.18 -7.68 -13.31
CA VAL A 165 2.88 -7.21 -12.81
C VAL A 165 2.52 -5.85 -13.39
N VAL A 166 3.50 -4.93 -13.46
CA VAL A 166 3.32 -3.60 -14.03
C VAL A 166 2.97 -3.69 -15.51
N ASP A 167 3.71 -4.51 -16.27
CA ASP A 167 3.46 -4.74 -17.69
C ASP A 167 2.09 -5.38 -17.92
N TYR A 168 1.70 -6.37 -17.11
CA TYR A 168 0.38 -6.96 -17.19
C TYR A 168 -0.73 -5.91 -17.04
N ILE A 169 -0.62 -5.01 -16.05
CA ILE A 169 -1.60 -3.94 -15.84
C ILE A 169 -1.60 -2.95 -17.01
N ALA A 170 -0.42 -2.60 -17.53
CA ALA A 170 -0.28 -1.67 -18.65
C ALA A 170 -0.93 -2.18 -19.95
N THR A 171 -0.96 -3.51 -20.14
CA THR A 171 -1.58 -4.15 -21.32
C THR A 171 -3.10 -4.29 -21.21
N GLN A 172 -3.70 -4.05 -20.03
CA GLN A 172 -5.15 -4.19 -19.89
C GLN A 172 -5.91 -3.16 -20.74
N PRO A 173 -6.97 -3.56 -21.43
CA PRO A 173 -7.78 -2.64 -22.24
C PRO A 173 -8.59 -1.66 -21.38
N ASP A 174 -8.92 -2.05 -20.15
CA ASP A 174 -9.73 -1.25 -19.22
C ASP A 174 -8.91 -0.13 -18.56
N ALA A 175 -9.28 1.12 -18.86
CA ALA A 175 -8.65 2.30 -18.26
C ALA A 175 -8.84 2.35 -16.74
N CYS A 176 -9.95 1.82 -16.19
CA CYS A 176 -10.19 1.80 -14.75
C CYS A 176 -9.14 0.96 -14.01
N VAL A 177 -8.70 -0.17 -14.59
CA VAL A 177 -7.67 -1.03 -13.99
C VAL A 177 -6.36 -0.26 -13.88
N LYS A 178 -5.95 0.43 -14.94
CA LYS A 178 -4.72 1.25 -14.97
C LYS A 178 -4.80 2.39 -13.96
N GLU A 179 -5.92 3.09 -13.92
CA GLU A 179 -6.15 4.21 -13.01
C GLU A 179 -6.09 3.77 -11.55
N MET A 180 -6.76 2.67 -11.20
CA MET A 180 -6.78 2.14 -9.83
C MET A 180 -5.38 1.70 -9.39
N ALA A 181 -4.66 0.96 -10.23
CA ALA A 181 -3.28 0.60 -9.95
C ALA A 181 -2.40 1.84 -9.80
N GLY A 182 -2.52 2.80 -10.71
CA GLY A 182 -1.81 4.07 -10.67
C GLY A 182 -2.02 4.89 -9.40
N ARG A 183 -3.18 4.75 -8.73
CA ARG A 183 -3.46 5.40 -7.43
C ARG A 183 -2.77 4.72 -6.26
N MET A 184 -2.35 3.48 -6.40
CA MET A 184 -1.70 2.69 -5.34
C MET A 184 -0.20 2.59 -5.49
N MET A 185 0.32 2.82 -6.70
CA MET A 185 1.73 2.63 -7.04
C MET A 185 2.41 3.93 -7.47
N ARG A 186 3.72 3.99 -7.27
CA ARG A 186 4.61 5.00 -7.84
C ARG A 186 5.74 4.31 -8.59
N THR A 187 6.07 4.84 -9.76
CA THR A 187 7.23 4.42 -10.55
C THR A 187 8.28 5.52 -10.51
N GLU A 188 9.51 5.15 -10.20
CA GLU A 188 10.65 6.06 -10.18
C GLU A 188 11.92 5.30 -10.55
N SER A 189 12.74 5.87 -11.42
CA SER A 189 14.00 5.26 -11.90
C SER A 189 13.84 3.83 -12.43
N GLY A 190 12.69 3.53 -13.06
CA GLY A 190 12.40 2.20 -13.61
C GLY A 190 11.88 1.17 -12.61
N LEU A 191 11.82 1.49 -11.32
CA LEU A 191 11.26 0.66 -10.27
C LEU A 191 9.85 1.12 -9.92
N THR A 192 8.99 0.20 -9.52
CA THR A 192 7.62 0.49 -9.10
C THR A 192 7.36 -0.09 -7.72
N ALA A 193 6.73 0.69 -6.85
CA ALA A 193 6.36 0.24 -5.51
C ALA A 193 4.97 0.71 -5.09
N ILE A 194 4.39 0.03 -4.12
CA ILE A 194 3.20 0.50 -3.41
C ILE A 194 3.55 1.81 -2.69
N PHE A 195 2.72 2.83 -2.93
CA PHE A 195 2.91 4.15 -2.36
C PHE A 195 1.68 4.52 -1.52
N PRO A 196 1.70 4.25 -0.21
CA PRO A 196 0.50 4.27 0.62
C PRO A 196 -0.19 5.63 0.68
N VAL A 197 0.56 6.71 0.64
CA VAL A 197 0.02 8.08 0.77
C VAL A 197 -0.50 8.65 -0.56
N LYS A 198 -0.24 8.04 -1.71
CA LYS A 198 -0.67 8.56 -3.01
C LYS A 198 -2.19 8.73 -3.13
N ARG A 199 -2.97 7.85 -2.50
CA ARG A 199 -4.44 7.95 -2.47
C ARG A 199 -4.95 9.09 -1.57
N LEU A 200 -4.09 9.69 -0.76
CA LEU A 200 -4.41 10.90 0.01
C LEU A 200 -4.34 12.17 -0.84
N ASN A 201 -3.85 12.07 -2.09
CA ASN A 201 -3.93 13.19 -3.01
C ASN A 201 -5.38 13.60 -3.16
N HIS A 202 -5.65 14.86 -2.85
CA HIS A 202 -6.97 15.43 -2.96
C HIS A 202 -7.38 15.47 -4.44
N SER A 203 -8.54 14.90 -4.74
CA SER A 203 -9.19 15.05 -6.04
C SER A 203 -10.51 15.79 -5.83
N PHE A 204 -10.60 17.02 -6.30
CA PHE A 204 -11.84 17.76 -6.30
C PHE A 204 -12.59 17.57 -7.61
N MET A 205 -13.91 17.43 -7.49
CA MET A 205 -14.80 17.40 -8.66
C MET A 205 -15.19 18.82 -9.02
N ILE A 206 -14.72 19.28 -10.17
CA ILE A 206 -15.19 20.51 -10.79
C ILE A 206 -16.55 20.20 -11.38
N GLY A 207 -17.59 20.84 -10.84
CA GLY A 207 -18.99 20.53 -11.08
C GLY A 207 -19.38 20.26 -12.53
N GLY A 208 -20.06 19.12 -12.75
CA GLY A 208 -20.76 18.76 -13.98
C GLY A 208 -22.26 18.64 -13.70
N PHE A 209 -23.03 18.27 -14.72
CA PHE A 209 -24.49 18.13 -14.61
C PHE A 209 -24.85 17.14 -13.49
N GLY A 210 -25.57 17.60 -12.47
CA GLY A 210 -25.94 16.77 -11.30
C GLY A 210 -24.87 16.63 -10.21
N MET A 211 -23.68 17.24 -10.35
CA MET A 211 -22.64 17.23 -9.34
C MET A 211 -22.77 18.42 -8.38
N PRO A 212 -22.33 18.29 -7.11
CA PRO A 212 -22.25 19.43 -6.19
C PRO A 212 -21.39 20.54 -6.79
N LYS A 213 -21.79 21.79 -6.59
CA LYS A 213 -20.94 22.93 -6.97
C LYS A 213 -19.64 22.90 -6.20
N PHE A 214 -18.54 23.27 -6.87
CA PHE A 214 -17.25 23.46 -6.24
C PHE A 214 -17.36 24.44 -5.07
N ASN A 215 -16.92 24.00 -3.89
CA ASN A 215 -16.93 24.81 -2.67
C ASN A 215 -15.51 24.86 -2.09
N PRO A 216 -14.78 25.98 -2.31
CA PRO A 216 -13.40 26.13 -1.89
C PRO A 216 -13.17 25.90 -0.39
N GLU A 217 -14.07 26.36 0.47
CA GLU A 217 -13.94 26.21 1.93
C GLU A 217 -14.06 24.74 2.37
N LYS A 218 -14.99 24.01 1.76
CA LYS A 218 -15.14 22.57 1.99
C LYS A 218 -13.89 21.80 1.53
N GLU A 219 -13.35 22.15 0.35
CA GLU A 219 -12.16 21.54 -0.20
C GLU A 219 -10.93 21.82 0.68
N LYS A 220 -10.75 23.07 1.13
CA LYS A 220 -9.67 23.44 2.07
C LYS A 220 -9.80 22.71 3.41
N THR A 221 -11.00 22.57 3.95
CA THR A 221 -11.23 21.83 5.19
C THR A 221 -10.82 20.36 5.03
N SER A 222 -11.22 19.72 3.93
CA SER A 222 -10.82 18.34 3.63
C SER A 222 -9.31 18.21 3.48
N LEU A 223 -8.67 19.13 2.78
CA LEU A 223 -7.22 19.17 2.60
C LEU A 223 -6.47 19.35 3.93
N ASN A 224 -6.96 20.20 4.82
CA ASN A 224 -6.37 20.39 6.15
C ASN A 224 -6.47 19.14 7.02
N ASN A 225 -7.56 18.37 6.90
CA ASN A 225 -7.67 17.07 7.56
C ASN A 225 -6.59 16.10 7.04
N VAL A 226 -6.39 16.03 5.73
CA VAL A 226 -5.33 15.20 5.11
C VAL A 226 -3.94 15.64 5.62
N ARG A 227 -3.65 16.95 5.65
CA ARG A 227 -2.39 17.46 6.24
C ARG A 227 -2.22 17.04 7.71
N GLY A 228 -3.30 17.11 8.49
CA GLY A 228 -3.28 16.68 9.88
C GLY A 228 -2.90 15.20 10.03
N TRP A 229 -3.50 14.33 9.23
CA TRP A 229 -3.17 12.89 9.22
C TRP A 229 -1.72 12.63 8.80
N ILE A 230 -1.22 13.30 7.77
CA ILE A 230 0.16 13.12 7.31
C ILE A 230 1.15 13.56 8.39
N ARG A 231 0.92 14.71 9.04
CA ARG A 231 1.75 15.18 10.16
C ARG A 231 1.73 14.19 11.33
N GLN A 232 0.56 13.65 11.66
CA GLN A 232 0.46 12.65 12.73
C GLN A 232 1.21 11.36 12.36
N MET A 233 1.05 10.83 11.15
CA MET A 233 1.81 9.66 10.67
C MET A 233 3.33 9.90 10.77
N LYS A 234 3.79 11.12 10.42
CA LYS A 234 5.22 11.48 10.53
C LYS A 234 5.71 11.40 11.97
N LEU A 235 4.95 11.94 12.92
CA LEU A 235 5.27 11.86 14.36
C LEU A 235 5.27 10.41 14.85
N ASP A 236 4.30 9.61 14.43
CA ASP A 236 4.18 8.22 14.83
C ASP A 236 5.33 7.37 14.27
N VAL A 237 5.77 7.59 13.02
CA VAL A 237 6.96 6.95 12.46
C VAL A 237 8.20 7.33 13.26
N GLN A 238 8.40 8.61 13.57
CA GLN A 238 9.55 9.09 14.36
C GLN A 238 9.63 8.44 15.74
N LYS A 239 8.48 8.18 16.37
CA LYS A 239 8.39 7.56 17.70
C LYS A 239 9.01 6.17 17.77
N TYR A 240 8.93 5.39 16.67
CA TYR A 240 9.40 4.00 16.64
C TYR A 240 10.75 3.81 15.94
N ILE A 241 11.41 4.89 15.50
CA ILE A 241 12.76 4.83 14.98
C ILE A 241 13.74 4.75 16.16
N ASP A 242 14.48 3.66 16.25
CA ASP A 242 15.63 3.58 17.16
C ASP A 242 16.76 4.47 16.64
N LEU A 243 16.97 5.60 17.28
CA LEU A 243 17.97 6.59 16.91
C LEU A 243 19.43 6.09 17.09
N ASN A 244 19.63 5.03 17.87
CA ASN A 244 20.94 4.39 18.04
C ASN A 244 21.23 3.35 16.94
N ASN A 245 20.25 3.04 16.11
CA ASN A 245 20.39 2.09 15.01
C ASN A 245 20.38 2.82 13.66
N GLU A 246 21.58 3.00 13.08
CA GLU A 246 21.79 3.68 11.81
C GLU A 246 20.85 3.15 10.69
N SER A 247 20.67 1.84 10.61
CA SER A 247 19.75 1.22 9.63
C SER A 247 18.28 1.59 9.87
N ALA A 248 17.85 1.69 11.13
CA ALA A 248 16.49 2.12 11.46
C ALA A 248 16.27 3.60 11.11
N VAL A 249 17.26 4.45 11.37
CA VAL A 249 17.25 5.88 11.02
C VAL A 249 17.16 6.06 9.50
N THR A 250 18.01 5.37 8.74
CA THR A 250 18.00 5.42 7.26
C THR A 250 16.64 5.00 6.71
N LYS A 251 16.10 3.88 7.17
CA LYS A 251 14.80 3.37 6.71
C LYS A 251 13.64 4.28 7.10
N GLY A 252 13.65 4.81 8.31
CA GLY A 252 12.67 5.80 8.76
C GLY A 252 12.72 7.08 7.92
N GLY A 253 13.92 7.49 7.51
CA GLY A 253 14.16 8.63 6.63
C GLY A 253 13.40 8.53 5.30
N HIS A 254 13.30 7.33 4.69
CA HIS A 254 12.51 7.13 3.47
C HIS A 254 11.03 7.45 3.68
N TYR A 255 10.43 6.97 4.79
CA TYR A 255 9.02 7.24 5.08
C TYR A 255 8.78 8.70 5.44
N ILE A 256 9.68 9.32 6.21
CA ILE A 256 9.60 10.74 6.54
C ILE A 256 9.69 11.58 5.27
N GLY A 257 10.65 11.29 4.38
CA GLY A 257 10.78 11.98 3.09
C GLY A 257 9.55 11.82 2.20
N MET A 258 8.96 10.62 2.15
CA MET A 258 7.71 10.35 1.45
C MET A 258 6.55 11.19 2.00
N LEU A 259 6.42 11.30 3.32
CA LEU A 259 5.38 12.08 3.98
C LEU A 259 5.60 13.60 3.77
N ASP A 260 6.85 14.07 3.74
CA ASP A 260 7.18 15.46 3.43
C ASP A 260 6.81 15.82 1.99
N GLN A 261 7.11 14.94 1.03
CA GLN A 261 6.65 15.12 -0.37
C GLN A 261 5.12 15.21 -0.46
N GLN A 262 4.41 14.42 0.35
CA GLN A 262 2.95 14.46 0.37
C GLN A 262 2.41 15.78 0.98
N LEU A 263 3.10 16.36 1.96
CA LEU A 263 2.75 17.70 2.48
C LEU A 263 2.94 18.77 1.41
N LEU A 264 4.02 18.70 0.60
CA LEU A 264 4.21 19.61 -0.54
C LEU A 264 3.08 19.46 -1.58
N ALA A 265 2.63 18.24 -1.85
CA ALA A 265 1.49 18.00 -2.75
C ALA A 265 0.18 18.62 -2.19
N CYS A 266 0.00 18.66 -0.87
CA CYS A 266 -1.10 19.39 -0.24
C CYS A 266 -1.00 20.90 -0.48
N ASP A 267 0.20 21.48 -0.46
CA ASP A 267 0.39 22.93 -0.73
C ASP A 267 0.11 23.27 -2.21
N GLU A 268 0.46 22.37 -3.13
CA GLU A 268 0.11 22.49 -4.54
C GLU A 268 -1.41 22.43 -4.76
N THR A 269 -2.06 21.49 -4.08
CA THR A 269 -3.52 21.35 -4.11
C THR A 269 -4.22 22.60 -3.58
N GLU A 270 -3.74 23.21 -2.50
CA GLU A 270 -4.30 24.46 -1.96
C GLU A 270 -4.20 25.62 -2.95
N ARG A 271 -3.03 25.76 -3.60
CA ARG A 271 -2.85 26.74 -4.67
C ARG A 271 -3.82 26.53 -5.83
N ALA A 272 -4.10 25.28 -6.19
CA ALA A 272 -5.08 24.95 -7.21
C ALA A 272 -6.52 25.31 -6.78
N ILE A 273 -6.90 25.04 -5.51
CA ILE A 273 -8.19 25.45 -4.95
C ILE A 273 -8.35 26.97 -5.01
N ASP A 274 -7.31 27.74 -4.62
CA ASP A 274 -7.30 29.20 -4.66
C ASP A 274 -7.44 29.73 -6.08
N ALA A 275 -6.75 29.11 -7.04
CA ALA A 275 -6.85 29.49 -8.45
C ALA A 275 -8.26 29.29 -9.03
N LEU A 276 -8.90 28.15 -8.70
CA LEU A 276 -10.26 27.82 -9.11
C LEU A 276 -11.33 28.69 -8.43
N SER A 277 -10.99 29.31 -7.29
CA SER A 277 -11.89 30.18 -6.53
C SER A 277 -11.95 31.60 -7.06
N ARG A 278 -11.00 31.99 -7.93
CA ARG A 278 -10.96 33.33 -8.52
C ARG A 278 -12.06 33.44 -9.58
N PRO A 279 -12.82 34.57 -9.59
CA PRO A 279 -13.78 34.81 -10.67
C PRO A 279 -13.03 34.85 -12.00
N PHE A 280 -13.59 34.18 -13.01
CA PHE A 280 -13.07 34.33 -14.37
C PHE A 280 -13.07 35.81 -14.78
N PRO A 281 -11.97 36.33 -15.37
CA PRO A 281 -11.99 37.67 -15.87
C PRO A 281 -13.14 37.80 -16.87
N SER A 282 -14.05 38.74 -16.60
CA SER A 282 -15.11 39.11 -17.54
C SER A 282 -14.47 39.52 -18.86
N ARG A 283 -14.81 38.78 -19.94
CA ARG A 283 -14.43 39.18 -21.30
C ARG A 283 -15.14 40.42 -21.73
#